data_aca3dadbd2a238d932bea8dc181381f2
#
_entry.id   aca3dadbd2a238d932bea8dc181381f2
#
_cell.length_a   1.000
_cell.length_b   1.000
_cell.length_c   1.000
_cell.angle_alpha   90.00
_cell.angle_beta   90.00
_cell.angle_gamma   90.00
#
_symmetry.space_group_name_H-M   'P 1'
#
loop_
_entity.id
_entity.type
_entity.pdbx_description
1 polymer ?
#
loop_
_entity_poly.entity_id
_entity_poly.type
_entity_poly.pdbx_seq_one_letter_code
_entity_poly.pdbx_strand_id
1 'polypeptide(L)'
;MFTRNLLRQSCLLALLGSPLLASAAPSTEPLFSVGLLGAYNKFKFEGGSDSDKEHMGQGGVFATFGNKLTAESGFIYQAGVEAKYGKKNDDKLKEAQADLDLGWRAALDARNFVDVIVGGGYSWTRFEPEINDLDTKLTYKSPFAKAALGYNHQFDASTLRVEVGARHTIDGRARLKVDDFGSDTVDMKDRTNPYAEVTLLMNQQGGMPVQAGVYYTRTEYKLDEDSPVADNTKLKRDEFGFKVGLAF
;
A
#
# COMPACT_ATOMS: atom_id res chain seq x y z
N MET A 1 10.14 -25.61 27.79
CA MET A 1 9.96 -25.24 26.36
C MET A 1 8.63 -24.45 26.18
N PHE A 2 8.25 -23.57 27.12
CA PHE A 2 6.92 -22.89 27.14
C PHE A 2 6.96 -21.36 27.23
N THR A 3 8.12 -20.72 27.11
CA THR A 3 8.27 -19.27 27.37
C THR A 3 8.43 -18.40 26.11
N ARG A 4 8.49 -18.97 24.90
CA ARG A 4 8.73 -18.19 23.66
C ARG A 4 7.47 -17.65 22.97
N ASN A 5 6.29 -18.15 23.31
CA ASN A 5 5.05 -17.76 22.62
C ASN A 5 4.29 -16.59 23.31
N LEU A 6 4.59 -16.30 24.56
CA LEU A 6 3.93 -15.20 25.32
C LEU A 6 4.39 -13.82 24.90
N LEU A 7 5.65 -13.65 24.45
CA LEU A 7 6.17 -12.36 24.01
C LEU A 7 5.64 -11.90 22.65
N ARG A 8 5.20 -12.82 21.80
CA ARG A 8 4.64 -12.48 20.47
C ARG A 8 3.18 -11.99 20.53
N GLN A 9 2.43 -12.37 21.53
CA GLN A 9 1.03 -11.92 21.70
C GLN A 9 0.93 -10.58 22.44
N SER A 10 1.91 -10.21 23.25
CA SER A 10 1.89 -8.98 24.02
C SER A 10 2.13 -7.71 23.19
N CYS A 11 2.82 -7.80 22.05
CA CYS A 11 3.06 -6.63 21.18
C CYS A 11 1.84 -6.19 20.36
N LEU A 12 0.91 -7.11 20.06
CA LEU A 12 -0.30 -6.76 19.30
C LEU A 12 -1.37 -6.10 20.18
N LEU A 13 -1.44 -6.42 21.46
CA LEU A 13 -2.42 -5.83 22.38
C LEU A 13 -2.01 -4.44 22.90
N ALA A 14 -0.71 -4.11 22.91
CA ALA A 14 -0.23 -2.80 23.33
C ALA A 14 -0.57 -1.68 22.34
N LEU A 15 -0.82 -1.99 21.06
CA LEU A 15 -1.25 -1.02 20.06
C LEU A 15 -2.74 -0.65 20.15
N LEU A 16 -3.56 -1.47 20.81
CA LEU A 16 -5.00 -1.24 20.96
C LEU A 16 -5.39 -0.60 22.29
N GLY A 17 -4.46 -0.42 23.21
CA GLY A 17 -4.72 -0.01 24.60
C GLY A 17 -4.33 1.41 24.99
N SER A 18 -3.94 2.29 24.04
CA SER A 18 -3.71 3.69 24.35
C SER A 18 -5.06 4.37 24.58
N PRO A 19 -5.27 5.07 25.72
CA PRO A 19 -6.51 5.79 25.94
C PRO A 19 -6.64 6.88 24.89
N LEU A 20 -7.73 6.81 24.14
CA LEU A 20 -8.19 7.80 23.17
C LEU A 20 -8.56 9.09 23.91
N LEU A 21 -7.59 9.91 24.25
CA LEU A 21 -7.85 11.29 24.61
C LEU A 21 -8.10 12.04 23.31
N ALA A 22 -9.35 12.01 22.85
CA ALA A 22 -9.83 12.82 21.74
C ALA A 22 -9.80 14.29 22.15
N SER A 23 -8.65 14.93 21.96
CA SER A 23 -8.57 16.36 21.77
C SER A 23 -8.93 16.63 20.32
N ALA A 24 -9.82 17.56 20.03
CA ALA A 24 -9.99 18.07 18.68
C ALA A 24 -8.62 18.61 18.24
N ALA A 25 -7.93 17.86 17.39
CA ALA A 25 -6.60 18.24 16.95
C ALA A 25 -6.71 19.53 16.14
N PRO A 26 -5.85 20.51 16.38
CA PRO A 26 -5.70 21.65 15.49
C PRO A 26 -5.40 21.13 14.08
N SER A 27 -5.87 21.82 13.05
CA SER A 27 -5.79 21.40 11.64
C SER A 27 -4.36 21.19 11.12
N THR A 28 -3.35 21.58 11.88
CA THR A 28 -1.94 21.52 11.48
C THR A 28 -1.14 20.39 12.16
N GLU A 29 -1.71 19.72 13.16
CA GLU A 29 -1.02 18.65 13.87
C GLU A 29 -0.96 17.36 13.06
N PRO A 30 0.13 16.57 13.19
CA PRO A 30 0.20 15.26 12.59
C PRO A 30 -0.84 14.32 13.17
N LEU A 31 -1.48 13.55 12.30
CA LEU A 31 -2.47 12.55 12.68
C LEU A 31 -1.85 11.15 12.65
N PHE A 32 -2.23 10.34 13.61
CA PHE A 32 -2.10 8.89 13.54
C PHE A 32 -3.43 8.30 13.10
N SER A 33 -3.44 7.57 12.00
CA SER A 33 -4.64 6.89 11.52
C SER A 33 -4.43 5.38 11.49
N VAL A 34 -5.45 4.62 11.86
CA VAL A 34 -5.47 3.17 11.78
C VAL A 34 -6.82 2.69 11.30
N GLY A 35 -6.85 1.67 10.45
CA GLY A 35 -8.10 1.21 9.91
C GLY A 35 -8.03 -0.08 9.10
N LEU A 36 -9.15 -0.36 8.45
CA LEU A 36 -9.34 -1.50 7.57
C LEU A 36 -9.23 -1.06 6.10
N LEU A 37 -8.79 -1.97 5.27
CA LEU A 37 -8.77 -1.79 3.83
C LEU A 37 -9.35 -3.02 3.13
N GLY A 38 -9.91 -2.79 1.95
CA GLY A 38 -10.33 -3.83 1.03
C GLY A 38 -9.81 -3.53 -0.36
N ALA A 39 -9.43 -4.56 -1.11
CA ALA A 39 -8.92 -4.41 -2.45
C ALA A 39 -9.48 -5.48 -3.38
N TYR A 40 -9.67 -5.11 -4.64
CA TYR A 40 -10.01 -5.99 -5.73
C TYR A 40 -8.88 -5.94 -6.77
N ASN A 41 -8.29 -7.08 -7.04
CA ASN A 41 -7.15 -7.25 -7.92
C ASN A 41 -7.57 -7.93 -9.22
N LYS A 42 -7.09 -7.39 -10.33
CA LYS A 42 -7.19 -7.99 -11.64
C LYS A 42 -5.79 -8.24 -12.17
N PHE A 43 -5.45 -9.51 -12.29
CA PHE A 43 -4.19 -9.96 -12.87
C PHE A 43 -4.36 -10.23 -14.37
N LYS A 44 -3.35 -9.87 -15.16
CA LYS A 44 -3.25 -10.21 -16.57
C LYS A 44 -1.84 -10.74 -16.81
N PHE A 45 -1.76 -12.02 -17.18
CA PHE A 45 -0.53 -12.64 -17.61
C PHE A 45 -0.37 -12.40 -19.12
N GLU A 46 0.73 -11.81 -19.53
CA GLU A 46 1.10 -11.61 -20.94
C GLU A 46 2.38 -12.42 -21.19
N GLY A 47 2.29 -13.49 -21.99
CA GLY A 47 3.38 -14.39 -22.35
C GLY A 47 2.81 -15.73 -22.80
N GLY A 48 3.08 -16.14 -24.03
CA GLY A 48 2.46 -17.33 -24.65
C GLY A 48 1.19 -17.03 -25.45
N SER A 49 0.53 -18.09 -25.94
CA SER A 49 -0.60 -18.00 -26.86
C SER A 49 -1.92 -17.53 -26.22
N ASP A 50 -2.04 -17.57 -24.90
CA ASP A 50 -3.26 -17.18 -24.18
C ASP A 50 -2.97 -16.16 -23.06
N SER A 51 -3.81 -15.14 -22.98
CA SER A 51 -3.78 -14.17 -21.87
C SER A 51 -4.81 -14.57 -20.82
N ASP A 52 -4.36 -15.23 -19.77
CA ASP A 52 -5.23 -15.54 -18.63
C ASP A 52 -5.47 -14.30 -17.78
N LYS A 53 -6.73 -14.12 -17.40
CA LYS A 53 -7.16 -13.05 -16.49
C LYS A 53 -7.67 -13.68 -15.20
N GLU A 54 -7.06 -13.28 -14.10
CA GLU A 54 -7.48 -13.72 -12.78
C GLU A 54 -7.92 -12.54 -11.91
N HIS A 55 -8.86 -12.79 -11.01
CA HIS A 55 -9.41 -11.79 -10.11
C HIS A 55 -9.37 -12.30 -8.68
N MET A 56 -8.93 -11.45 -7.74
CA MET A 56 -8.86 -11.80 -6.34
C MET A 56 -9.22 -10.60 -5.44
N GLY A 57 -10.11 -10.83 -4.48
CA GLY A 57 -10.40 -9.89 -3.40
C GLY A 57 -9.40 -10.04 -2.25
N GLN A 58 -9.06 -8.95 -1.59
CA GLN A 58 -8.23 -8.92 -0.39
C GLN A 58 -8.86 -8.05 0.68
N GLY A 59 -8.67 -8.43 1.94
CA GLY A 59 -8.91 -7.59 3.11
C GLY A 59 -7.60 -7.30 3.83
N GLY A 60 -7.55 -6.22 4.59
CA GLY A 60 -6.33 -5.89 5.30
C GLY A 60 -6.49 -4.75 6.30
N VAL A 61 -5.35 -4.31 6.81
CA VAL A 61 -5.24 -3.23 7.78
C VAL A 61 -4.19 -2.21 7.31
N PHE A 62 -4.35 -0.97 7.73
CA PHE A 62 -3.37 0.07 7.50
C PHE A 62 -3.15 0.91 8.75
N ALA A 63 -1.99 1.54 8.84
CA ALA A 63 -1.71 2.62 9.77
C ALA A 63 -0.86 3.69 9.08
N THR A 64 -1.14 4.96 9.38
CA THR A 64 -0.38 6.11 8.87
C THR A 64 -0.11 7.11 9.98
N PHE A 65 1.01 7.84 9.87
CA PHE A 65 1.35 8.93 10.76
C PHE A 65 1.95 10.10 9.95
N GLY A 66 1.41 11.30 10.12
CA GLY A 66 1.93 12.49 9.46
C GLY A 66 0.92 13.62 9.38
N ASN A 67 1.34 14.73 8.77
CA ASN A 67 0.55 15.95 8.62
C ASN A 67 -0.03 16.14 7.20
N LYS A 68 0.06 15.14 6.34
CA LYS A 68 -0.33 15.23 4.91
C LYS A 68 -1.81 15.59 4.70
N LEU A 69 -2.70 15.29 5.65
CA LEU A 69 -4.13 15.65 5.60
C LEU A 69 -4.47 16.95 6.33
N THR A 70 -3.58 17.44 7.21
CA THR A 70 -3.87 18.52 8.15
C THR A 70 -3.06 19.79 7.96
N ALA A 71 -1.86 19.71 7.35
CA ALA A 71 -1.02 20.89 7.14
C ALA A 71 -1.70 21.92 6.23
N GLU A 72 -1.54 23.20 6.54
CA GLU A 72 -2.04 24.31 5.72
C GLU A 72 -1.01 24.78 4.70
N SER A 73 0.28 24.71 5.03
CA SER A 73 1.37 25.08 4.11
C SER A 73 2.72 24.55 4.61
N GLY A 74 3.73 24.59 3.76
CA GLY A 74 5.10 24.24 4.11
C GLY A 74 5.39 22.74 4.00
N PHE A 75 6.23 22.26 4.91
CA PHE A 75 6.69 20.86 4.88
C PHE A 75 5.60 19.89 5.28
N ILE A 76 5.41 18.88 4.44
CA ILE A 76 4.49 17.77 4.71
C ILE A 76 5.24 16.44 4.72
N TYR A 77 4.76 15.52 5.55
CA TYR A 77 5.28 14.16 5.64
C TYR A 77 4.19 13.17 6.01
N GLN A 78 4.39 11.92 5.63
CA GLN A 78 3.59 10.80 6.08
C GLN A 78 4.40 9.51 6.03
N ALA A 79 4.42 8.77 7.11
CA ALA A 79 4.83 7.37 7.14
C ALA A 79 3.58 6.48 7.07
N GLY A 80 3.66 5.39 6.33
CA GLY A 80 2.56 4.46 6.15
C GLY A 80 3.01 3.01 6.21
N VAL A 81 2.13 2.15 6.72
CA VAL A 81 2.26 0.70 6.63
C VAL A 81 0.91 0.09 6.32
N GLU A 82 0.90 -0.94 5.48
CA GLU A 82 -0.32 -1.71 5.19
C GLU A 82 0.00 -3.19 5.04
N ALA A 83 -0.97 -4.03 5.37
CA ALA A 83 -0.91 -5.48 5.16
C ALA A 83 -2.24 -5.97 4.64
N LYS A 84 -2.21 -6.82 3.60
CA LYS A 84 -3.39 -7.38 2.93
C LYS A 84 -3.28 -8.89 2.82
N TYR A 85 -4.43 -9.56 2.87
CA TYR A 85 -4.57 -10.98 2.64
C TYR A 85 -5.80 -11.27 1.80
N GLY A 86 -5.66 -12.13 0.81
CA GLY A 86 -6.74 -12.67 0.00
C GLY A 86 -6.59 -14.16 -0.20
N LYS A 87 -7.72 -14.84 -0.31
CA LYS A 87 -7.80 -16.24 -0.72
C LYS A 87 -8.92 -16.40 -1.72
N LYS A 88 -8.66 -17.15 -2.79
CA LYS A 88 -9.67 -17.53 -3.78
C LYS A 88 -9.39 -18.98 -4.16
N ASN A 89 -10.34 -19.88 -3.92
CA ASN A 89 -10.11 -21.32 -3.96
C ASN A 89 -8.95 -21.66 -3.02
N ASP A 90 -7.87 -22.23 -3.53
CA ASP A 90 -6.67 -22.57 -2.77
C ASP A 90 -5.52 -21.58 -2.96
N ASP A 91 -5.66 -20.65 -3.92
CA ASP A 91 -4.70 -19.58 -4.14
C ASP A 91 -4.74 -18.54 -3.04
N LYS A 92 -3.56 -18.16 -2.53
CA LYS A 92 -3.40 -17.16 -1.47
C LYS A 92 -2.52 -16.02 -1.94
N LEU A 93 -2.93 -14.79 -1.62
CA LEU A 93 -2.15 -13.57 -1.87
C LEU A 93 -1.94 -12.84 -0.55
N LYS A 94 -0.69 -12.64 -0.19
CA LYS A 94 -0.26 -11.94 1.02
C LYS A 94 0.59 -10.75 0.62
N GLU A 95 0.33 -9.59 1.21
CA GLU A 95 1.06 -8.37 0.90
C GLU A 95 1.35 -7.57 2.15
N ALA A 96 2.48 -6.89 2.14
CA ALA A 96 2.86 -5.89 3.12
C ALA A 96 3.61 -4.76 2.41
N GLN A 97 3.34 -3.52 2.80
CA GLN A 97 4.03 -2.35 2.29
C GLN A 97 4.34 -1.40 3.44
N ALA A 98 5.49 -0.75 3.37
CA ALA A 98 5.84 0.40 4.21
C ALA A 98 6.38 1.50 3.31
N ASP A 99 5.99 2.75 3.58
CA ASP A 99 6.42 3.92 2.81
C ASP A 99 6.58 5.17 3.67
N LEU A 100 7.40 6.08 3.15
CA LEU A 100 7.61 7.42 3.69
C LEU A 100 7.47 8.43 2.56
N ASP A 101 6.57 9.39 2.75
CA ASP A 101 6.37 10.55 1.90
C ASP A 101 6.93 11.80 2.55
N LEU A 102 7.63 12.60 1.78
CA LEU A 102 8.08 13.94 2.15
C LEU A 102 7.64 14.89 1.05
N GLY A 103 7.26 16.11 1.39
CA GLY A 103 6.80 17.03 0.38
C GLY A 103 6.69 18.46 0.85
N TRP A 104 6.23 19.30 -0.05
CA TRP A 104 5.96 20.69 0.21
C TRP A 104 4.57 21.07 -0.26
N ARG A 105 3.83 21.75 0.61
CA ARG A 105 2.48 22.26 0.36
C ARG A 105 2.52 23.76 0.10
N ALA A 106 1.92 24.18 -1.01
CA ALA A 106 1.63 25.56 -1.32
C ALA A 106 0.12 25.82 -1.18
N ALA A 107 -0.23 26.88 -0.47
CA ALA A 107 -1.60 27.37 -0.41
C ALA A 107 -1.92 28.12 -1.73
N LEU A 108 -3.04 27.76 -2.38
CA LEU A 108 -3.61 28.51 -3.48
C LEU A 108 -4.55 29.61 -2.96
N ASP A 109 -5.29 29.28 -1.91
CA ASP A 109 -6.15 30.19 -1.13
C ASP A 109 -6.33 29.61 0.29
N ALA A 110 -7.25 30.16 1.06
CA ALA A 110 -7.50 29.76 2.44
C ALA A 110 -8.02 28.31 2.61
N ARG A 111 -8.50 27.67 1.53
CA ARG A 111 -9.10 26.33 1.57
C ARG A 111 -8.50 25.34 0.57
N ASN A 112 -7.68 25.84 -0.37
CA ASN A 112 -7.15 25.06 -1.47
C ASN A 112 -5.64 25.00 -1.42
N PHE A 113 -5.08 23.79 -1.47
CA PHE A 113 -3.66 23.54 -1.35
C PHE A 113 -3.17 22.55 -2.40
N VAL A 114 -1.95 22.73 -2.86
CA VAL A 114 -1.28 21.83 -3.80
C VAL A 114 0.02 21.33 -3.17
N ASP A 115 0.28 20.05 -3.33
CA ASP A 115 1.45 19.36 -2.80
C ASP A 115 2.32 18.83 -3.92
N VAL A 116 3.63 18.97 -3.76
CA VAL A 116 4.64 18.20 -4.48
C VAL A 116 5.27 17.23 -3.51
N ILE A 117 5.26 15.95 -3.84
CA ILE A 117 5.65 14.87 -2.95
C ILE A 117 6.72 14.01 -3.61
N VAL A 118 7.73 13.67 -2.84
CA VAL A 118 8.69 12.61 -3.13
C VAL A 118 8.69 11.63 -1.97
N GLY A 119 8.97 10.38 -2.25
CA GLY A 119 8.94 9.36 -1.20
C GLY A 119 9.62 8.09 -1.65
N GLY A 120 9.53 7.10 -0.80
CA GLY A 120 10.02 5.78 -1.10
C GLY A 120 9.49 4.78 -0.10
N GLY A 121 9.69 3.52 -0.41
CA GLY A 121 9.20 2.45 0.44
C GLY A 121 9.66 1.09 -0.01
N TYR A 122 9.04 0.11 0.59
CA TYR A 122 9.31 -1.29 0.33
C TYR A 122 7.99 -2.06 0.27
N SER A 123 7.78 -2.81 -0.79
CA SER A 123 6.64 -3.73 -0.92
C SER A 123 7.12 -5.18 -0.93
N TRP A 124 6.35 -6.02 -0.28
CA TRP A 124 6.50 -7.46 -0.26
C TRP A 124 5.17 -8.09 -0.64
N THR A 125 5.19 -8.93 -1.66
CA THR A 125 4.02 -9.65 -2.16
C THR A 125 4.37 -11.12 -2.26
N ARG A 126 3.51 -12.00 -1.73
CA ARG A 126 3.62 -13.45 -1.89
C ARG A 126 2.32 -14.00 -2.46
N PHE A 127 2.45 -14.65 -3.59
CA PHE A 127 1.41 -15.44 -4.22
C PHE A 127 1.71 -16.91 -4.02
N GLU A 128 0.74 -17.67 -3.52
CA GLU A 128 0.83 -19.11 -3.26
C GLU A 128 -0.28 -19.78 -4.10
N PRO A 129 -0.03 -20.07 -5.40
CA PRO A 129 -0.96 -20.84 -6.22
C PRO A 129 -0.87 -22.32 -5.88
N GLU A 130 -2.00 -23.02 -5.94
CA GLU A 130 -2.03 -24.47 -5.90
C GLU A 130 -1.96 -25.03 -7.33
N ILE A 131 -0.82 -25.64 -7.70
CA ILE A 131 -0.60 -26.20 -9.03
C ILE A 131 -0.36 -27.70 -8.90
N ASN A 132 -1.30 -28.54 -9.32
CA ASN A 132 -1.16 -29.99 -9.36
C ASN A 132 -0.67 -30.62 -8.03
N ASP A 133 -1.27 -30.24 -6.91
CA ASP A 133 -0.90 -30.67 -5.54
C ASP A 133 0.54 -30.28 -5.13
N LEU A 134 1.20 -29.38 -5.88
CA LEU A 134 2.52 -28.84 -5.54
C LEU A 134 2.38 -27.46 -4.90
N ASP A 135 2.90 -27.33 -3.69
CA ASP A 135 3.00 -26.05 -2.99
C ASP A 135 4.01 -25.12 -3.69
N THR A 136 3.51 -24.20 -4.46
CA THR A 136 4.31 -23.19 -5.15
C THR A 136 4.22 -21.84 -4.42
N LYS A 137 5.36 -21.16 -4.23
CA LYS A 137 5.41 -19.86 -3.56
C LYS A 137 6.21 -18.87 -4.40
N LEU A 138 5.52 -17.87 -4.92
CA LEU A 138 6.13 -16.77 -5.67
C LEU A 138 6.19 -15.53 -4.80
N THR A 139 7.37 -15.05 -4.48
CA THR A 139 7.58 -13.90 -3.60
C THR A 139 8.26 -12.78 -4.36
N TYR A 140 7.63 -11.61 -4.39
CA TYR A 140 8.16 -10.37 -4.94
C TYR A 140 8.61 -9.45 -3.81
N LYS A 141 9.77 -8.84 -3.97
CA LYS A 141 10.33 -7.83 -3.08
C LYS A 141 10.73 -6.63 -3.92
N SER A 142 10.13 -5.49 -3.65
CA SER A 142 10.26 -4.32 -4.51
C SER A 142 10.47 -3.06 -3.67
N PRO A 143 11.73 -2.66 -3.45
CA PRO A 143 12.00 -1.28 -3.05
C PRO A 143 11.51 -0.33 -4.14
N PHE A 144 11.03 0.85 -3.77
CA PHE A 144 10.55 1.83 -4.74
C PHE A 144 10.84 3.27 -4.31
N ALA A 145 11.05 4.14 -5.29
CA ALA A 145 10.93 5.58 -5.16
C ALA A 145 9.55 6.03 -5.64
N LYS A 146 9.05 7.14 -5.13
CA LYS A 146 7.72 7.68 -5.40
C LYS A 146 7.80 9.17 -5.71
N ALA A 147 7.02 9.63 -6.69
CA ALA A 147 6.76 11.04 -6.94
C ALA A 147 5.26 11.25 -7.17
N ALA A 148 4.71 12.33 -6.60
CA ALA A 148 3.28 12.60 -6.68
C ALA A 148 2.96 14.09 -6.63
N LEU A 149 1.75 14.41 -7.11
CA LEU A 149 1.07 15.68 -6.92
C LEU A 149 -0.19 15.44 -6.11
N GLY A 150 -0.42 16.28 -5.12
CA GLY A 150 -1.61 16.27 -4.29
C GLY A 150 -2.40 17.57 -4.42
N TYR A 151 -3.71 17.46 -4.34
CA TYR A 151 -4.61 18.60 -4.18
C TYR A 151 -5.45 18.35 -2.94
N ASN A 152 -5.59 19.38 -2.09
CA ASN A 152 -6.39 19.32 -0.88
C ASN A 152 -7.40 20.46 -0.88
N HIS A 153 -8.63 20.14 -0.54
CA HIS A 153 -9.68 21.11 -0.29
C HIS A 153 -10.17 20.95 1.14
N GLN A 154 -10.06 22.02 1.94
CA GLN A 154 -10.53 22.04 3.33
C GLN A 154 -11.95 22.62 3.39
N PHE A 155 -12.86 21.79 3.88
CA PHE A 155 -14.18 22.22 4.34
C PHE A 155 -14.10 22.61 5.83
N ASP A 156 -15.18 23.09 6.41
CA ASP A 156 -15.19 23.54 7.81
C ASP A 156 -14.82 22.39 8.81
N ALA A 157 -15.26 21.16 8.54
CA ALA A 157 -15.03 20.01 9.43
C ALA A 157 -14.45 18.79 8.71
N SER A 158 -13.95 18.95 7.48
CA SER A 158 -13.40 17.83 6.70
C SER A 158 -12.38 18.31 5.68
N THR A 159 -11.49 17.41 5.26
CA THR A 159 -10.52 17.66 4.20
C THR A 159 -10.67 16.59 3.13
N LEU A 160 -10.88 17.01 1.89
CA LEU A 160 -10.79 16.16 0.71
C LEU A 160 -9.40 16.27 0.12
N ARG A 161 -8.76 15.14 -0.12
CA ARG A 161 -7.47 15.05 -0.79
C ARG A 161 -7.57 14.18 -2.03
N VAL A 162 -7.01 14.65 -3.13
CA VAL A 162 -6.77 13.88 -4.35
C VAL A 162 -5.27 13.82 -4.59
N GLU A 163 -4.72 12.64 -4.77
CA GLU A 163 -3.30 12.42 -5.05
C GLU A 163 -3.15 11.57 -6.30
N VAL A 164 -2.26 11.97 -7.21
CA VAL A 164 -1.87 11.21 -8.38
C VAL A 164 -0.35 11.14 -8.45
N GLY A 165 0.19 9.98 -8.78
CA GLY A 165 1.63 9.82 -8.80
C GLY A 165 2.08 8.54 -9.47
N ALA A 166 3.37 8.28 -9.34
CA ALA A 166 3.99 7.06 -9.81
C ALA A 166 5.01 6.53 -8.79
N ARG A 167 5.14 5.22 -8.75
CA ARG A 167 6.17 4.48 -8.00
C ARG A 167 7.12 3.84 -8.99
N HIS A 168 8.40 4.09 -8.84
CA HIS A 168 9.46 3.48 -9.64
C HIS A 168 10.13 2.39 -8.82
N THR A 169 10.00 1.13 -9.25
CA THR A 169 10.64 -0.01 -8.60
C THR A 169 12.15 0.06 -8.83
N ILE A 170 12.94 -0.26 -7.81
CA ILE A 170 14.39 -0.23 -7.82
C ILE A 170 14.90 -1.59 -7.38
N ASP A 171 15.68 -2.27 -8.22
CA ASP A 171 16.30 -3.58 -7.92
C ASP A 171 15.31 -4.60 -7.32
N GLY A 172 14.14 -4.70 -7.94
CA GLY A 172 13.11 -5.67 -7.53
C GLY A 172 13.60 -7.12 -7.73
N ARG A 173 13.14 -8.02 -6.85
CA ARG A 173 13.49 -9.45 -6.91
C ARG A 173 12.25 -10.32 -6.84
N ALA A 174 12.21 -11.34 -7.68
CA ALA A 174 11.23 -12.41 -7.65
C ALA A 174 11.90 -13.71 -7.18
N ARG A 175 11.31 -14.38 -6.19
CA ARG A 175 11.75 -15.68 -5.72
C ARG A 175 10.64 -16.70 -5.93
N LEU A 176 10.92 -17.69 -6.76
CA LEU A 176 10.09 -18.86 -6.93
C LEU A 176 10.62 -19.97 -6.00
N LYS A 177 9.75 -20.54 -5.19
CA LYS A 177 10.02 -21.73 -4.40
C LYS A 177 8.96 -22.78 -4.75
N VAL A 178 9.41 -23.96 -5.13
CA VAL A 178 8.59 -25.16 -5.31
C VAL A 178 9.04 -26.14 -4.23
N ASP A 179 8.09 -26.57 -3.38
CA ASP A 179 8.43 -27.52 -2.32
C ASP A 179 8.93 -28.82 -2.99
N ASP A 180 9.97 -29.44 -2.43
CA ASP A 180 10.73 -30.60 -2.92
C ASP A 180 11.67 -30.33 -4.12
N PHE A 181 11.55 -29.21 -4.86
CA PHE A 181 12.40 -28.90 -6.01
C PHE A 181 13.40 -27.74 -5.77
N GLY A 182 13.29 -27.06 -4.62
CA GLY A 182 14.22 -25.98 -4.25
C GLY A 182 13.66 -24.57 -4.51
N SER A 183 14.54 -23.59 -4.60
CA SER A 183 14.14 -22.20 -4.85
C SER A 183 15.14 -21.47 -5.73
N ASP A 184 14.62 -20.66 -6.64
CA ASP A 184 15.41 -19.77 -7.50
C ASP A 184 14.99 -18.31 -7.26
N THR A 185 15.95 -17.39 -7.46
CA THR A 185 15.73 -15.95 -7.31
C THR A 185 16.19 -15.25 -8.57
N VAL A 186 15.31 -14.45 -9.14
CA VAL A 186 15.52 -13.74 -10.40
C VAL A 186 15.35 -12.26 -10.17
N ASP A 187 16.20 -11.44 -10.76
CA ASP A 187 16.05 -9.99 -10.73
C ASP A 187 14.90 -9.54 -11.65
N MET A 188 14.27 -8.44 -11.28
CA MET A 188 13.15 -7.88 -12.01
C MET A 188 13.56 -6.56 -12.65
N LYS A 189 13.04 -6.29 -13.85
CA LYS A 189 13.21 -4.99 -14.49
C LYS A 189 12.50 -3.90 -13.69
N ASP A 190 13.18 -2.80 -13.53
CA ASP A 190 12.60 -1.58 -12.95
C ASP A 190 11.42 -1.09 -13.78
N ARG A 191 10.34 -0.73 -13.10
CA ARG A 191 9.09 -0.28 -13.72
C ARG A 191 8.51 0.92 -13.00
N THR A 192 7.90 1.80 -13.79
CA THR A 192 7.15 2.94 -13.27
C THR A 192 5.67 2.61 -13.27
N ASN A 193 5.08 2.58 -12.10
CA ASN A 193 3.74 2.11 -11.79
C ASN A 193 2.87 3.30 -11.35
N PRO A 194 1.86 3.73 -12.13
CA PRO A 194 0.99 4.83 -11.76
C PRO A 194 0.02 4.44 -10.66
N TYR A 195 -0.37 5.44 -9.85
CA TYR A 195 -1.43 5.31 -8.87
C TYR A 195 -2.24 6.60 -8.74
N ALA A 196 -3.44 6.48 -8.19
CA ALA A 196 -4.28 7.59 -7.79
C ALA A 196 -5.01 7.23 -6.50
N GLU A 197 -5.20 8.21 -5.62
CA GLU A 197 -5.92 8.05 -4.36
C GLU A 197 -6.80 9.28 -4.11
N VAL A 198 -8.01 9.04 -3.63
CA VAL A 198 -8.90 10.07 -3.09
C VAL A 198 -9.16 9.73 -1.64
N THR A 199 -8.87 10.67 -0.75
CA THR A 199 -9.02 10.50 0.70
C THR A 199 -9.87 11.63 1.25
N LEU A 200 -10.81 11.30 2.11
CA LEU A 200 -11.65 12.23 2.87
C LEU A 200 -11.37 12.02 4.37
N LEU A 201 -10.94 13.07 5.04
CA LEU A 201 -10.86 13.15 6.50
C LEU A 201 -12.08 13.92 6.99
N MET A 202 -12.93 13.29 7.79
CA MET A 202 -14.20 13.81 8.28
C MET A 202 -14.12 14.04 9.79
N ASN A 203 -15.03 14.90 10.28
CA ASN A 203 -15.21 15.17 11.71
C ASN A 203 -13.93 15.68 12.41
N GLN A 204 -13.14 16.50 11.73
CA GLN A 204 -11.86 17.04 12.25
C GLN A 204 -12.02 17.89 13.52
N GLN A 205 -13.21 18.47 13.74
CA GLN A 205 -13.54 19.25 14.94
C GLN A 205 -14.23 18.42 16.02
N GLY A 206 -14.52 17.15 15.74
CA GLY A 206 -15.17 16.21 16.66
C GLY A 206 -14.17 15.36 17.43
N GLY A 207 -14.65 14.64 18.42
CA GLY A 207 -13.83 13.76 19.26
C GLY A 207 -13.25 12.53 18.56
N MET A 208 -13.68 12.20 17.33
CA MET A 208 -13.24 11.04 16.57
C MET A 208 -13.22 11.34 15.07
N PRO A 209 -12.13 11.87 14.51
CA PRO A 209 -11.98 12.00 13.07
C PRO A 209 -11.98 10.64 12.36
N VAL A 210 -12.66 10.58 11.21
CA VAL A 210 -12.76 9.38 10.38
C VAL A 210 -12.06 9.65 9.05
N GLN A 211 -11.14 8.78 8.68
CA GLN A 211 -10.52 8.77 7.35
C GLN A 211 -11.22 7.71 6.48
N ALA A 212 -11.65 8.11 5.28
CA ALA A 212 -12.16 7.21 4.27
C ALA A 212 -11.48 7.52 2.93
N GLY A 213 -11.19 6.52 2.13
CA GLY A 213 -10.55 6.74 0.84
C GLY A 213 -10.78 5.60 -0.14
N VAL A 214 -10.55 5.91 -1.42
CA VAL A 214 -10.50 4.94 -2.51
C VAL A 214 -9.19 5.13 -3.26
N TYR A 215 -8.64 4.05 -3.80
CA TYR A 215 -7.40 4.11 -4.53
C TYR A 215 -7.38 3.17 -5.73
N TYR A 216 -6.54 3.50 -6.68
CA TYR A 216 -6.18 2.68 -7.80
C TYR A 216 -4.67 2.62 -7.94
N THR A 217 -4.13 1.42 -8.17
CA THR A 217 -2.72 1.21 -8.46
C THR A 217 -2.58 0.22 -9.60
N ARG A 218 -1.77 0.55 -10.60
CA ARG A 218 -1.30 -0.41 -11.59
C ARG A 218 0.12 -0.81 -11.25
N THR A 219 0.40 -2.11 -11.23
CA THR A 219 1.74 -2.66 -11.03
C THR A 219 2.08 -3.59 -12.19
N GLU A 220 3.24 -3.36 -12.80
CA GLU A 220 3.79 -4.24 -13.82
C GLU A 220 5.03 -4.96 -13.26
N TYR A 221 5.00 -6.28 -13.33
CA TYR A 221 6.12 -7.14 -13.00
C TYR A 221 6.68 -7.74 -14.30
N LYS A 222 7.96 -7.53 -14.56
CA LYS A 222 8.68 -8.12 -15.68
C LYS A 222 10.00 -8.67 -15.16
N LEU A 223 10.31 -9.91 -15.52
CA LEU A 223 11.61 -10.52 -15.22
C LEU A 223 12.70 -9.91 -16.10
N ASP A 224 13.95 -9.92 -15.64
CA ASP A 224 15.07 -9.44 -16.46
C ASP A 224 15.35 -10.44 -17.61
N GLU A 225 15.87 -9.93 -18.73
CA GLU A 225 16.06 -10.70 -19.97
C GLU A 225 17.15 -11.77 -19.87
N ASP A 226 18.03 -11.63 -18.90
CA ASP A 226 19.10 -12.60 -18.62
C ASP A 226 18.61 -13.89 -17.93
N SER A 227 17.32 -13.96 -17.58
CA SER A 227 16.71 -15.17 -17.01
C SER A 227 16.29 -16.15 -18.09
N PRO A 228 16.71 -17.41 -18.05
CA PRO A 228 16.33 -18.43 -19.05
C PRO A 228 14.80 -18.74 -19.08
N VAL A 229 14.05 -18.23 -18.11
CA VAL A 229 12.58 -18.39 -18.00
C VAL A 229 11.85 -17.12 -18.46
N ALA A 230 12.57 -16.05 -18.83
CA ALA A 230 12.03 -14.69 -18.96
C ALA A 230 11.52 -14.30 -20.34
N ASP A 231 11.38 -15.24 -21.31
CA ASP A 231 11.01 -14.90 -22.67
C ASP A 231 9.62 -14.25 -22.72
N ASN A 232 9.62 -12.88 -22.65
CA ASN A 232 8.46 -12.00 -22.78
C ASN A 232 7.32 -12.13 -21.76
N THR A 233 7.53 -12.82 -20.62
CA THR A 233 6.47 -12.95 -19.60
C THR A 233 6.34 -11.66 -18.79
N LYS A 234 5.14 -11.06 -18.82
CA LYS A 234 4.77 -9.89 -18.02
C LYS A 234 3.53 -10.21 -17.20
N LEU A 235 3.56 -9.83 -15.94
CA LEU A 235 2.38 -9.82 -15.10
C LEU A 235 1.97 -8.37 -14.85
N LYS A 236 0.77 -8.01 -15.30
CA LYS A 236 0.12 -6.74 -14.99
C LYS A 236 -0.95 -6.96 -13.93
N ARG A 237 -0.97 -6.09 -12.94
CA ARG A 237 -1.96 -6.07 -11.89
C ARG A 237 -2.59 -4.70 -11.82
N ASP A 238 -3.90 -4.64 -11.95
CA ASP A 238 -4.72 -3.48 -11.63
C ASP A 238 -5.39 -3.75 -10.28
N GLU A 239 -5.18 -2.87 -9.31
CA GLU A 239 -5.75 -2.94 -7.96
C GLU A 239 -6.65 -1.73 -7.73
N PHE A 240 -7.90 -1.99 -7.34
CA PHE A 240 -8.86 -1.00 -6.86
C PHE A 240 -9.15 -1.30 -5.41
N GLY A 241 -9.06 -0.30 -4.55
CA GLY A 241 -9.29 -0.52 -3.15
C GLY A 241 -9.97 0.64 -2.45
N PHE A 242 -10.38 0.37 -1.21
CA PHE A 242 -10.89 1.37 -0.29
C PHE A 242 -10.22 1.22 1.07
N LYS A 243 -10.18 2.32 1.82
CA LYS A 243 -9.63 2.41 3.18
C LYS A 243 -10.65 3.12 4.06
N VAL A 244 -10.88 2.63 5.27
CA VAL A 244 -11.68 3.32 6.31
C VAL A 244 -10.99 3.13 7.64
N GLY A 245 -10.82 4.21 8.38
CA GLY A 245 -10.11 4.19 9.66
C GLY A 245 -10.46 5.36 10.56
N LEU A 246 -9.97 5.30 11.78
CA LEU A 246 -10.01 6.37 12.76
C LEU A 246 -8.68 7.10 12.75
N ALA A 247 -8.74 8.42 12.97
CA ALA A 247 -7.58 9.29 13.11
C ALA A 247 -7.56 9.90 14.52
N PHE A 248 -6.36 10.14 15.03
CA PHE A 248 -6.10 10.62 16.41
C PHE A 248 -5.03 11.69 16.41
#